data_9f2ee9a6cedda5b662c0b84da4dea88f
#
_entry.id   9f2ee9a6cedda5b662c0b84da4dea88f
#
_cell.length_a   1.000
_cell.length_b   1.000
_cell.length_c   1.000
_cell.angle_alpha   90.00
_cell.angle_beta   90.00
_cell.angle_gamma   90.00
#
_symmetry.space_group_name_H-M   'P 1'
#
loop_
_entity.id
_entity.type
_entity.pdbx_description
1 polymer ?
#
loop_
_entity_poly.entity_id
_entity_poly.type
_entity_poly.pdbx_seq_one_letter_code
_entity_poly.pdbx_strand_id
1 'polypeptide(L)'
;VSLTPMAGAHGEFAGVAMIRAYHRARGDLARSEIIVPEAAHGTNPATATMCGCVVREIPVLADGDVDIEALKAVVGPNTAGIMLTNPSTLGVFERRIKEVAGIVHAAGGLLYYDGANRNAILGKVRPGDMGFDVIHMNLHKTFSTPHGGGGPGSGAVGVSERLLPFLPIPIVGREDERYRWLTEKDLPQSIGRLSAFMGNAGVLLRAYIYMRMLGREGMGRVGDFATLNANYLLAKLTQAGYEAAYPQRRASHEFIITAKRQAKEQGVTAMDIAKRLLDFGFHAPTTYFPLLVPECLLIEPTETESKEALDAFISAMVKI
;
A
#
# COMPACT_ATOMS: atom_id res chain seq x y z
N VAL A 1 14.34 0.67 -11.32
CA VAL A 1 13.10 -0.12 -11.17
C VAL A 1 13.39 -1.57 -11.53
N SER A 2 12.90 -2.52 -10.74
CA SER A 2 12.87 -3.95 -11.07
C SER A 2 11.43 -4.42 -11.24
N LEU A 3 11.19 -5.25 -12.26
CA LEU A 3 9.90 -5.87 -12.58
C LEU A 3 9.88 -7.37 -12.27
N THR A 4 10.90 -7.84 -11.55
CA THR A 4 11.03 -9.27 -11.20
C THR A 4 10.10 -9.75 -10.08
N PRO A 5 9.57 -8.90 -9.17
CA PRO A 5 8.62 -9.37 -8.17
C PRO A 5 7.37 -10.00 -8.81
N MET A 6 6.93 -11.13 -8.27
CA MET A 6 5.77 -11.88 -8.75
C MET A 6 4.46 -11.40 -8.13
N ALA A 7 4.54 -10.65 -7.05
CA ALA A 7 3.42 -10.08 -6.32
C ALA A 7 3.89 -8.94 -5.42
N GLY A 8 2.96 -8.24 -4.74
CA GLY A 8 3.28 -7.17 -3.79
C GLY A 8 4.19 -7.63 -2.66
N ALA A 9 3.84 -8.73 -1.98
CA ALA A 9 4.64 -9.27 -0.88
C ALA A 9 6.09 -9.59 -1.31
N HIS A 10 6.31 -10.02 -2.54
CA HIS A 10 7.65 -10.25 -3.08
C HIS A 10 8.39 -8.92 -3.33
N GLY A 11 7.66 -7.87 -3.71
CA GLY A 11 8.19 -6.50 -3.79
C GLY A 11 8.51 -5.91 -2.42
N GLU A 12 7.69 -6.20 -1.41
CA GLU A 12 7.98 -5.84 0.00
C GLU A 12 9.29 -6.49 0.47
N PHE A 13 9.42 -7.80 0.27
CA PHE A 13 10.64 -8.53 0.59
C PHE A 13 11.86 -7.89 -0.06
N ALA A 14 11.79 -7.60 -1.37
CA ALA A 14 12.88 -6.94 -2.08
C ALA A 14 13.22 -5.57 -1.47
N GLY A 15 12.22 -4.78 -1.12
CA GLY A 15 12.41 -3.45 -0.53
C GLY A 15 13.14 -3.50 0.81
N VAL A 16 12.70 -4.35 1.72
CA VAL A 16 13.34 -4.49 3.04
C VAL A 16 14.72 -5.13 2.90
N ALA A 17 14.90 -6.11 2.02
CA ALA A 17 16.20 -6.71 1.75
C ALA A 17 17.22 -5.68 1.23
N MET A 18 16.78 -4.75 0.35
CA MET A 18 17.62 -3.64 -0.13
C MET A 18 18.01 -2.67 1.00
N ILE A 19 17.09 -2.33 1.89
CA ILE A 19 17.38 -1.51 3.09
C ILE A 19 18.43 -2.20 3.94
N ARG A 20 18.31 -3.50 4.18
CA ARG A 20 19.28 -4.29 4.93
C ARG A 20 20.66 -4.34 4.24
N ALA A 21 20.67 -4.54 2.92
CA ALA A 21 21.89 -4.54 2.12
C ALA A 21 22.60 -3.18 2.16
N TYR A 22 21.86 -2.08 2.08
CA TYR A 22 22.37 -0.72 2.19
C TYR A 22 23.10 -0.50 3.52
N HIS A 23 22.51 -0.85 4.65
CA HIS A 23 23.16 -0.69 5.95
C HIS A 23 24.39 -1.59 6.11
N ARG A 24 24.30 -2.85 5.65
CA ARG A 24 25.45 -3.78 5.67
C ARG A 24 26.61 -3.29 4.83
N ALA A 25 26.37 -2.77 3.64
CA ALA A 25 27.41 -2.23 2.76
C ALA A 25 28.15 -1.01 3.38
N ARG A 26 27.51 -0.33 4.31
CA ARG A 26 28.08 0.79 5.08
C ARG A 26 28.75 0.37 6.40
N GLY A 27 28.78 -0.93 6.68
CA GLY A 27 29.31 -1.47 7.94
C GLY A 27 28.39 -1.28 9.14
N ASP A 28 27.16 -0.79 8.95
CA ASP A 28 26.21 -0.50 10.02
C ASP A 28 25.32 -1.73 10.30
N LEU A 29 25.91 -2.74 10.92
CA LEU A 29 25.25 -4.02 11.19
C LEU A 29 24.22 -3.94 12.32
N ALA A 30 24.30 -2.91 13.18
CA ALA A 30 23.39 -2.71 14.29
C ALA A 30 21.98 -2.30 13.85
N ARG A 31 21.83 -1.72 12.64
CA ARG A 31 20.54 -1.31 12.10
C ARG A 31 19.71 -2.50 11.66
N SER A 32 18.92 -3.02 12.60
CA SER A 32 18.08 -4.20 12.39
C SER A 32 16.63 -4.00 12.81
N GLU A 33 16.25 -2.79 13.22
CA GLU A 33 14.88 -2.49 13.61
C GLU A 33 14.12 -1.83 12.46
N ILE A 34 12.91 -2.33 12.18
CA ILE A 34 11.95 -1.71 11.26
C ILE A 34 10.75 -1.23 12.06
N ILE A 35 10.47 0.05 11.95
CA ILE A 35 9.29 0.67 12.56
C ILE A 35 8.08 0.42 11.67
N VAL A 36 6.96 0.04 12.27
CA VAL A 36 5.70 -0.24 11.56
C VAL A 36 4.54 0.36 12.34
N PRO A 37 3.73 1.26 11.77
CA PRO A 37 2.51 1.71 12.43
C PRO A 37 1.51 0.57 12.60
N GLU A 38 0.76 0.57 13.70
CA GLU A 38 -0.28 -0.44 13.98
C GLU A 38 -1.39 -0.50 12.90
N ALA A 39 -1.55 0.58 12.13
CA ALA A 39 -2.43 0.64 10.97
C ALA A 39 -1.86 -0.02 9.72
N ALA A 40 -0.62 -0.51 9.73
CA ALA A 40 0.00 -1.12 8.55
C ALA A 40 -0.67 -2.46 8.19
N HIS A 41 -0.56 -2.83 6.92
CA HIS A 41 -0.96 -4.17 6.49
C HIS A 41 -0.10 -5.22 7.19
N GLY A 42 -0.69 -6.35 7.59
CA GLY A 42 -0.01 -7.42 8.32
C GLY A 42 1.21 -8.03 7.60
N THR A 43 1.32 -7.87 6.29
CA THR A 43 2.50 -8.30 5.52
C THR A 43 3.74 -7.45 5.82
N ASN A 44 3.59 -6.20 6.26
CA ASN A 44 4.74 -5.34 6.55
C ASN A 44 5.58 -5.87 7.72
N PRO A 45 5.01 -6.12 8.93
CA PRO A 45 5.78 -6.73 10.01
C PRO A 45 6.27 -8.14 9.67
N ALA A 46 5.48 -8.95 8.94
CA ALA A 46 5.88 -10.28 8.51
C ALA A 46 7.12 -10.22 7.60
N THR A 47 7.14 -9.32 6.62
CA THR A 47 8.28 -9.11 5.70
C THR A 47 9.51 -8.62 6.45
N ALA A 48 9.35 -7.67 7.38
CA ALA A 48 10.47 -7.22 8.22
C ALA A 48 11.11 -8.38 8.98
N THR A 49 10.28 -9.23 9.59
CA THR A 49 10.73 -10.44 10.31
C THR A 49 11.42 -11.43 9.39
N MET A 50 10.88 -11.69 8.19
CA MET A 50 11.50 -12.57 7.18
C MET A 50 12.88 -12.07 6.76
N CYS A 51 13.08 -10.77 6.70
CA CYS A 51 14.37 -10.14 6.41
C CYS A 51 15.34 -10.10 7.60
N GLY A 52 14.97 -10.72 8.74
CA GLY A 52 15.79 -10.76 9.96
C GLY A 52 15.82 -9.42 10.70
N CYS A 53 14.75 -8.62 10.59
CA CYS A 53 14.58 -7.39 11.34
C CYS A 53 13.71 -7.61 12.58
N VAL A 54 13.93 -6.79 13.58
CA VAL A 54 13.05 -6.64 14.74
C VAL A 54 11.99 -5.59 14.41
N VAL A 55 10.72 -5.93 14.59
CA VAL A 55 9.63 -4.98 14.39
C VAL A 55 9.44 -4.11 15.61
N ARG A 56 9.34 -2.80 15.40
CA ARG A 56 8.96 -1.80 16.41
C ARG A 56 7.62 -1.20 15.99
N GLU A 57 6.54 -1.65 16.63
CA GLU A 57 5.23 -1.09 16.38
C GLU A 57 5.05 0.26 17.06
N ILE A 58 4.39 1.20 16.38
CA ILE A 58 4.02 2.52 16.91
C ILE A 58 2.52 2.75 16.71
N PRO A 59 1.86 3.46 17.65
CA PRO A 59 0.45 3.76 17.54
C PRO A 59 0.16 4.79 16.45
N VAL A 60 -1.12 4.85 16.05
CA VAL A 60 -1.70 5.96 15.32
C VAL A 60 -2.60 6.80 16.23
N LEU A 61 -2.75 8.07 15.89
CA LEU A 61 -3.64 8.98 16.61
C LEU A 61 -5.12 8.66 16.29
N ALA A 62 -6.04 9.21 17.10
CA ALA A 62 -7.47 9.02 16.91
C ALA A 62 -8.01 9.48 15.55
N ASP A 63 -7.26 10.33 14.83
CA ASP A 63 -7.59 10.78 13.47
C ASP A 63 -6.88 9.96 12.37
N GLY A 64 -6.14 8.93 12.75
CA GLY A 64 -5.45 7.99 11.85
C GLY A 64 -4.07 8.40 11.37
N ASP A 65 -3.55 9.56 11.77
CA ASP A 65 -2.16 9.94 11.49
C ASP A 65 -1.18 9.20 12.43
N VAL A 66 0.06 9.02 12.01
CA VAL A 66 1.12 8.42 12.83
C VAL A 66 1.37 9.27 14.07
N ASP A 67 1.50 8.63 15.24
CA ASP A 67 1.92 9.33 16.46
C ASP A 67 3.40 9.69 16.37
N ILE A 68 3.68 10.97 16.14
CA ILE A 68 5.04 11.51 15.98
C ILE A 68 5.85 11.42 17.28
N GLU A 69 5.23 11.57 18.43
CA GLU A 69 5.95 11.49 19.70
C GLU A 69 6.33 10.03 20.00
N ALA A 70 5.46 9.08 19.69
CA ALA A 70 5.79 7.66 19.74
C ALA A 70 6.91 7.31 18.74
N LEU A 71 6.86 7.86 17.52
CA LEU A 71 7.93 7.67 16.54
C LEU A 71 9.28 8.20 17.07
N LYS A 72 9.33 9.41 17.62
CA LYS A 72 10.54 10.00 18.20
C LYS A 72 11.11 9.18 19.36
N ALA A 73 10.22 8.55 20.14
CA ALA A 73 10.63 7.74 21.28
C ALA A 73 11.31 6.41 20.89
N VAL A 74 10.99 5.85 19.72
CA VAL A 74 11.52 4.55 19.28
C VAL A 74 12.63 4.66 18.24
N VAL A 75 12.69 5.78 17.51
CA VAL A 75 13.69 5.98 16.47
C VAL A 75 15.08 6.15 17.09
N GLY A 76 16.08 5.44 16.55
CA GLY A 76 17.44 5.50 17.12
C GLY A 76 18.50 4.85 16.22
N PRO A 77 19.71 4.61 16.79
CA PRO A 77 20.84 4.09 16.02
C PRO A 77 20.61 2.68 15.46
N ASN A 78 19.69 1.92 16.04
CA ASN A 78 19.35 0.58 15.56
C ASN A 78 18.24 0.59 14.48
N THR A 79 17.62 1.73 14.21
CA THR A 79 16.55 1.87 13.21
C THR A 79 17.12 1.71 11.82
N ALA A 80 16.73 0.63 11.13
CA ALA A 80 17.03 0.42 9.72
C ALA A 80 16.08 1.24 8.82
N GLY A 81 14.81 1.35 9.23
CA GLY A 81 13.83 2.14 8.49
C GLY A 81 12.43 2.04 9.07
N ILE A 82 11.48 2.62 8.34
CA ILE A 82 10.05 2.56 8.62
C ILE A 82 9.31 2.03 7.38
N MET A 83 8.30 1.19 7.59
CA MET A 83 7.38 0.75 6.53
C MET A 83 6.05 1.47 6.70
N LEU A 84 5.63 2.17 5.67
CA LEU A 84 4.41 2.97 5.65
C LEU A 84 3.61 2.76 4.36
N THR A 85 2.29 2.80 4.51
CA THR A 85 1.33 2.99 3.41
C THR A 85 0.81 4.41 3.47
N ASN A 86 0.77 5.14 2.35
CA ASN A 86 0.17 6.48 2.31
C ASN A 86 -0.58 6.72 0.99
N PRO A 87 -1.93 6.80 0.99
CA PRO A 87 -2.83 6.73 2.14
C PRO A 87 -2.71 5.40 2.90
N SER A 88 -2.99 5.45 4.21
CA SER A 88 -2.96 4.25 5.05
C SER A 88 -4.16 3.34 4.79
N THR A 89 -4.11 2.10 5.32
CA THR A 89 -5.24 1.15 5.28
C THR A 89 -6.48 1.63 6.07
N LEU A 90 -6.36 2.76 6.76
CA LEU A 90 -7.49 3.45 7.40
C LEU A 90 -8.30 4.31 6.41
N GLY A 91 -7.86 4.39 5.15
CA GLY A 91 -8.44 5.25 4.12
C GLY A 91 -8.08 6.73 4.27
N VAL A 92 -7.06 7.07 5.06
CA VAL A 92 -6.64 8.46 5.32
C VAL A 92 -5.22 8.72 4.85
N PHE A 93 -4.98 9.94 4.33
CA PHE A 93 -3.65 10.37 3.90
C PHE A 93 -2.86 10.92 5.10
N GLU A 94 -1.64 10.40 5.33
CA GLU A 94 -0.74 10.90 6.37
C GLU A 94 -0.28 12.32 6.03
N ARG A 95 -0.76 13.29 6.81
CA ARG A 95 -0.51 14.71 6.57
C ARG A 95 0.91 15.15 6.96
N ARG A 96 1.52 14.44 7.90
CA ARG A 96 2.83 14.76 8.46
C ARG A 96 3.95 13.90 7.87
N ILE A 97 3.73 13.31 6.70
CA ILE A 97 4.67 12.37 6.07
C ILE A 97 6.08 12.95 5.91
N LYS A 98 6.22 14.25 5.62
CA LYS A 98 7.53 14.90 5.51
C LYS A 98 8.24 15.00 6.86
N GLU A 99 7.51 15.19 7.95
CA GLU A 99 8.06 15.19 9.30
C GLU A 99 8.50 13.79 9.70
N VAL A 100 7.66 12.77 9.44
CA VAL A 100 8.02 11.36 9.62
C VAL A 100 9.32 11.04 8.88
N ALA A 101 9.38 11.42 7.60
CA ALA A 101 10.57 11.19 6.77
C ALA A 101 11.81 11.90 7.35
N GLY A 102 11.68 13.15 7.78
CA GLY A 102 12.76 13.91 8.38
C GLY A 102 13.31 13.26 9.65
N ILE A 103 12.44 12.77 10.54
CA ILE A 103 12.83 12.10 11.79
C ILE A 103 13.60 10.81 11.49
N VAL A 104 13.09 9.97 10.62
CA VAL A 104 13.72 8.68 10.30
C VAL A 104 15.04 8.88 9.56
N HIS A 105 15.10 9.77 8.58
CA HIS A 105 16.33 10.08 7.85
C HIS A 105 17.39 10.72 8.75
N ALA A 106 17.01 11.62 9.67
CA ALA A 106 17.95 12.22 10.61
C ALA A 106 18.62 11.17 11.52
N ALA A 107 17.90 10.11 11.85
CA ALA A 107 18.46 8.96 12.57
C ALA A 107 19.26 8.00 11.68
N GLY A 108 19.31 8.22 10.37
CA GLY A 108 20.00 7.38 9.40
C GLY A 108 19.20 6.19 8.88
N GLY A 109 17.92 6.06 9.24
CA GLY A 109 16.99 5.06 8.70
C GLY A 109 16.49 5.42 7.30
N LEU A 110 15.81 4.49 6.65
CA LEU A 110 15.22 4.65 5.32
C LEU A 110 13.70 4.49 5.36
N LEU A 111 13.01 5.07 4.37
CA LEU A 111 11.57 4.95 4.25
C LEU A 111 11.18 3.97 3.15
N TYR A 112 10.40 2.97 3.55
CA TYR A 112 9.75 2.04 2.65
C TYR A 112 8.29 2.44 2.44
N TYR A 113 7.87 2.57 1.20
CA TYR A 113 6.49 2.84 0.80
C TYR A 113 5.78 1.56 0.35
N ASP A 114 4.77 1.16 1.11
CA ASP A 114 3.82 0.17 0.65
C ASP A 114 2.88 0.83 -0.36
N GLY A 115 3.22 0.66 -1.62
CA GLY A 115 2.45 1.18 -2.76
C GLY A 115 1.54 0.13 -3.38
N ALA A 116 1.11 -0.87 -2.62
CA ALA A 116 0.25 -1.94 -3.10
C ALA A 116 -0.96 -1.39 -3.85
N ASN A 117 -1.61 -0.37 -3.30
CA ASN A 117 -2.67 0.38 -3.97
C ASN A 117 -2.30 1.87 -4.04
N ARG A 118 -2.30 2.42 -5.26
CA ARG A 118 -1.97 3.82 -5.53
C ARG A 118 -3.14 4.61 -6.13
N ASN A 119 -4.33 4.06 -6.12
CA ASN A 119 -5.49 4.65 -6.81
C ASN A 119 -5.76 6.09 -6.37
N ALA A 120 -5.59 6.43 -5.09
CA ALA A 120 -5.84 7.79 -4.62
C ALA A 120 -4.77 8.82 -5.00
N ILE A 121 -3.55 8.39 -5.35
CA ILE A 121 -2.41 9.32 -5.49
C ILE A 121 -1.86 9.46 -6.90
N LEU A 122 -2.40 8.71 -7.87
CA LEU A 122 -1.96 8.79 -9.26
C LEU A 122 -2.09 10.21 -9.80
N GLY A 123 -0.98 10.74 -10.30
CA GLY A 123 -0.92 12.12 -10.84
C GLY A 123 -1.03 13.22 -9.79
N LYS A 124 -1.15 12.92 -8.49
CA LYS A 124 -1.31 13.89 -7.40
C LYS A 124 -0.03 14.09 -6.59
N VAL A 125 0.61 13.00 -6.19
CA VAL A 125 1.84 13.05 -5.41
C VAL A 125 2.79 11.93 -5.81
N ARG A 126 4.10 12.19 -5.77
CA ARG A 126 5.12 11.18 -6.01
C ARG A 126 5.71 10.72 -4.67
N PRO A 127 5.87 9.40 -4.44
CA PRO A 127 6.45 8.90 -3.19
C PRO A 127 7.84 9.49 -2.86
N GLY A 128 8.70 9.70 -3.85
CA GLY A 128 10.00 10.34 -3.64
C GLY A 128 9.89 11.77 -3.08
N ASP A 129 8.87 12.54 -3.46
CA ASP A 129 8.65 13.90 -2.94
C ASP A 129 8.17 13.90 -1.48
N MET A 130 7.64 12.76 -1.01
CA MET A 130 7.29 12.52 0.39
C MET A 130 8.47 12.05 1.24
N GLY A 131 9.60 11.67 0.61
CA GLY A 131 10.80 11.20 1.28
C GLY A 131 11.02 9.69 1.26
N PHE A 132 10.22 8.93 0.51
CA PHE A 132 10.39 7.48 0.42
C PHE A 132 11.61 7.08 -0.43
N ASP A 133 12.38 6.10 0.07
CA ASP A 133 13.58 5.57 -0.56
C ASP A 133 13.31 4.36 -1.44
N VAL A 134 12.30 3.58 -1.11
CA VAL A 134 11.86 2.41 -1.86
C VAL A 134 10.35 2.29 -1.87
N ILE A 135 9.82 1.81 -2.99
CA ILE A 135 8.39 1.56 -3.19
C ILE A 135 8.20 0.21 -3.88
N HIS A 136 7.19 -0.54 -3.46
CA HIS A 136 6.62 -1.58 -4.30
C HIS A 136 5.24 -1.18 -4.84
N MET A 137 4.79 -1.87 -5.89
CA MET A 137 3.48 -1.68 -6.50
C MET A 137 2.89 -3.03 -6.88
N ASN A 138 1.58 -3.21 -6.63
CA ASN A 138 0.83 -4.35 -7.13
C ASN A 138 0.22 -4.00 -8.47
N LEU A 139 0.58 -4.72 -9.54
CA LEU A 139 -0.01 -4.46 -10.85
C LEU A 139 -1.47 -4.89 -10.93
N HIS A 140 -1.87 -5.87 -10.11
CA HIS A 140 -3.24 -6.37 -10.02
C HIS A 140 -4.21 -5.49 -9.20
N LYS A 141 -3.77 -4.33 -8.76
CA LYS A 141 -4.61 -3.29 -8.13
C LYS A 141 -4.70 -2.09 -9.07
N THR A 142 -3.81 -1.13 -8.92
CA THR A 142 -3.84 0.16 -9.65
C THR A 142 -3.70 0.02 -11.17
N PHE A 143 -3.08 -1.04 -11.68
CA PHE A 143 -2.77 -1.18 -13.11
C PHE A 143 -3.65 -2.20 -13.83
N SER A 144 -4.78 -2.57 -13.23
CA SER A 144 -5.86 -3.37 -13.85
C SER A 144 -5.41 -4.69 -14.47
N THR A 145 -4.48 -5.38 -13.81
CA THR A 145 -4.05 -6.71 -14.23
C THR A 145 -4.72 -7.80 -13.39
N PRO A 146 -4.77 -9.07 -13.83
CA PRO A 146 -5.36 -10.12 -13.04
C PRO A 146 -4.54 -10.39 -11.77
N HIS A 147 -5.24 -10.67 -10.66
CA HIS A 147 -4.67 -11.23 -9.43
C HIS A 147 -4.47 -12.74 -9.55
N GLY A 148 -5.38 -13.39 -10.25
CA GLY A 148 -5.35 -14.82 -10.53
C GLY A 148 -5.60 -15.73 -9.32
N GLY A 149 -6.06 -15.19 -8.18
CA GLY A 149 -6.34 -16.00 -6.99
C GLY A 149 -5.11 -16.75 -6.46
N GLY A 150 -3.93 -16.15 -6.58
CA GLY A 150 -2.64 -16.77 -6.26
C GLY A 150 -1.72 -16.89 -7.47
N GLY A 151 -2.05 -16.23 -8.55
CA GLY A 151 -1.31 -16.10 -9.81
C GLY A 151 -2.24 -16.20 -11.03
N PRO A 152 -1.85 -15.68 -12.21
CA PRO A 152 -0.61 -14.95 -12.48
C PRO A 152 -0.65 -13.55 -11.87
N GLY A 153 0.34 -13.22 -11.05
CA GLY A 153 0.52 -11.90 -10.48
C GLY A 153 1.77 -11.22 -11.02
N SER A 154 1.95 -9.95 -10.68
CA SER A 154 3.19 -9.22 -10.90
C SER A 154 3.27 -8.05 -9.95
N GLY A 155 4.49 -7.65 -9.62
CA GLY A 155 4.82 -6.48 -8.86
C GLY A 155 5.90 -5.67 -9.55
N ALA A 156 6.15 -4.49 -9.01
CA ALA A 156 7.30 -3.68 -9.39
C ALA A 156 7.91 -3.08 -8.13
N VAL A 157 9.22 -2.94 -8.10
CA VAL A 157 9.93 -2.24 -7.03
C VAL A 157 10.76 -1.11 -7.63
N GLY A 158 10.56 0.09 -7.08
CA GLY A 158 11.29 1.30 -7.47
C GLY A 158 12.09 1.84 -6.29
N VAL A 159 13.22 2.49 -6.57
CA VAL A 159 14.13 2.97 -5.53
C VAL A 159 14.64 4.38 -5.83
N SER A 160 15.03 5.09 -4.76
CA SER A 160 15.85 6.29 -4.85
C SER A 160 17.30 5.92 -5.24
N GLU A 161 18.10 6.95 -5.56
CA GLU A 161 19.51 6.75 -5.92
C GLU A 161 20.31 6.00 -4.84
N ARG A 162 19.99 6.18 -3.57
CA ARG A 162 20.66 5.51 -2.44
C ARG A 162 20.59 3.99 -2.53
N LEU A 163 19.49 3.45 -3.03
CA LEU A 163 19.23 2.02 -3.11
C LEU A 163 19.47 1.43 -4.50
N LEU A 164 19.82 2.26 -5.49
CA LEU A 164 20.06 1.82 -6.86
C LEU A 164 21.08 0.66 -6.98
N PRO A 165 22.23 0.68 -6.25
CA PRO A 165 23.21 -0.40 -6.31
C PRO A 165 22.69 -1.75 -5.83
N PHE A 166 21.64 -1.77 -5.02
CA PHE A 166 21.08 -2.96 -4.36
C PHE A 166 19.90 -3.56 -5.09
N LEU A 167 19.45 -2.96 -6.22
CA LEU A 167 18.31 -3.48 -6.98
C LEU A 167 18.46 -4.97 -7.28
N PRO A 168 17.36 -5.75 -7.18
CA PRO A 168 17.38 -7.15 -7.58
C PRO A 168 17.65 -7.26 -9.09
N ILE A 169 18.36 -8.30 -9.46
CA ILE A 169 18.76 -8.60 -10.84
C ILE A 169 18.04 -9.85 -11.35
N PRO A 170 17.98 -10.04 -12.70
CA PRO A 170 18.39 -9.09 -13.73
C PRO A 170 17.41 -7.95 -13.90
N ILE A 171 17.90 -6.80 -14.34
CA ILE A 171 17.06 -5.67 -14.77
C ILE A 171 17.47 -5.28 -16.20
N VAL A 172 16.57 -4.59 -16.90
CA VAL A 172 16.85 -4.10 -18.24
C VAL A 172 17.65 -2.81 -18.14
N GLY A 173 18.83 -2.79 -18.75
CA GLY A 173 19.62 -1.61 -19.00
C GLY A 173 19.55 -1.21 -20.47
N ARG A 174 19.82 0.07 -20.74
CA ARG A 174 20.00 0.59 -22.10
C ARG A 174 21.42 1.12 -22.23
N GLU A 175 22.10 0.68 -23.25
CA GLU A 175 23.43 1.13 -23.62
C GLU A 175 23.36 1.57 -25.09
N ASP A 176 23.48 2.88 -25.32
CA ASP A 176 23.16 3.53 -26.59
C ASP A 176 21.75 3.20 -27.11
N GLU A 177 21.64 2.53 -28.25
CA GLU A 177 20.36 2.11 -28.86
C GLU A 177 19.99 0.65 -28.55
N ARG A 178 20.77 -0.06 -27.70
CA ARG A 178 20.56 -1.48 -27.41
C ARG A 178 20.10 -1.69 -25.99
N TYR A 179 19.15 -2.59 -25.81
CA TYR A 179 18.73 -3.08 -24.49
C TYR A 179 19.51 -4.37 -24.16
N ARG A 180 19.94 -4.48 -22.91
CA ARG A 180 20.57 -5.69 -22.39
C ARG A 180 20.14 -5.95 -20.94
N TRP A 181 20.34 -7.16 -20.52
CA TRP A 181 20.19 -7.51 -19.11
C TRP A 181 21.42 -7.06 -18.32
N LEU A 182 21.16 -6.31 -17.25
CA LEU A 182 22.16 -6.04 -16.22
C LEU A 182 22.16 -7.20 -15.23
N THR A 183 23.37 -7.63 -14.87
CA THR A 183 23.65 -8.81 -14.06
C THR A 183 24.48 -8.44 -12.83
N GLU A 184 24.96 -9.45 -12.10
CA GLU A 184 25.87 -9.31 -10.97
C GLU A 184 27.15 -8.54 -11.31
N LYS A 185 27.59 -8.62 -12.57
CA LYS A 185 28.78 -7.89 -13.04
C LYS A 185 28.56 -6.38 -13.13
N ASP A 186 27.32 -5.99 -13.45
CA ASP A 186 26.92 -4.58 -13.57
C ASP A 186 26.52 -4.00 -12.23
N LEU A 187 25.92 -4.82 -11.36
CA LEU A 187 25.43 -4.43 -10.04
C LEU A 187 25.98 -5.39 -8.96
N PRO A 188 27.27 -5.26 -8.59
CA PRO A 188 27.92 -6.19 -7.66
C PRO A 188 27.40 -6.13 -6.22
N GLN A 189 26.67 -5.06 -5.85
CA GLN A 189 26.02 -4.91 -4.54
C GLN A 189 24.53 -5.31 -4.55
N SER A 190 24.02 -5.80 -5.69
CA SER A 190 22.64 -6.26 -5.80
C SER A 190 22.30 -7.28 -4.72
N ILE A 191 21.04 -7.25 -4.25
CA ILE A 191 20.51 -8.32 -3.39
C ILE A 191 20.37 -9.67 -4.11
N GLY A 192 20.71 -9.72 -5.40
CA GLY A 192 20.68 -10.94 -6.21
C GLY A 192 19.32 -11.17 -6.88
N ARG A 193 19.06 -12.42 -7.25
CA ARG A 193 17.83 -12.82 -7.93
C ARG A 193 16.72 -13.08 -6.92
N LEU A 194 15.54 -12.49 -7.16
CA LEU A 194 14.36 -12.75 -6.34
C LEU A 194 13.69 -14.08 -6.67
N SER A 195 13.79 -14.52 -7.93
CA SER A 195 13.17 -15.74 -8.45
C SER A 195 13.90 -16.25 -9.68
N ALA A 196 13.51 -17.43 -10.15
CA ALA A 196 14.10 -18.06 -11.33
C ALA A 196 13.72 -17.37 -12.66
N PHE A 197 12.75 -16.44 -12.65
CA PHE A 197 12.31 -15.73 -13.85
C PHE A 197 12.31 -14.19 -13.64
N MET A 198 12.14 -13.45 -14.73
CA MET A 198 12.40 -12.01 -14.78
C MET A 198 11.14 -11.14 -14.77
N GLY A 199 10.05 -11.68 -14.26
CA GLY A 199 8.74 -11.03 -14.20
C GLY A 199 7.71 -11.71 -15.13
N ASN A 200 6.44 -11.45 -14.87
CA ASN A 200 5.35 -12.02 -15.65
C ASN A 200 5.08 -11.14 -16.89
N ALA A 201 5.69 -11.50 -18.02
CA ALA A 201 5.61 -10.72 -19.26
C ALA A 201 4.16 -10.44 -19.71
N GLY A 202 3.25 -11.41 -19.59
CA GLY A 202 1.85 -11.24 -19.95
C GLY A 202 1.13 -10.21 -19.07
N VAL A 203 1.39 -10.22 -17.77
CA VAL A 203 0.81 -9.24 -16.82
C VAL A 203 1.44 -7.87 -17.02
N LEU A 204 2.74 -7.79 -17.25
CA LEU A 204 3.44 -6.54 -17.55
C LEU A 204 2.91 -5.89 -18.83
N LEU A 205 2.66 -6.69 -19.88
CA LEU A 205 2.08 -6.20 -21.13
C LEU A 205 0.66 -5.66 -20.92
N ARG A 206 -0.17 -6.32 -20.12
CA ARG A 206 -1.51 -5.82 -19.77
C ARG A 206 -1.45 -4.47 -19.06
N ALA A 207 -0.58 -4.33 -18.06
CA ALA A 207 -0.35 -3.06 -17.37
C ALA A 207 0.11 -1.96 -18.33
N TYR A 208 1.02 -2.29 -19.25
CA TYR A 208 1.49 -1.35 -20.27
C TYR A 208 0.36 -0.88 -21.20
N ILE A 209 -0.46 -1.81 -21.69
CA ILE A 209 -1.61 -1.48 -22.55
C ILE A 209 -2.59 -0.59 -21.79
N TYR A 210 -2.94 -0.93 -20.54
CA TYR A 210 -3.82 -0.13 -19.70
C TYR A 210 -3.31 1.31 -19.55
N MET A 211 -2.03 1.49 -19.19
CA MET A 211 -1.43 2.82 -19.07
C MET A 211 -1.42 3.57 -20.41
N ARG A 212 -1.20 2.88 -21.54
CA ARG A 212 -1.21 3.49 -22.88
C ARG A 212 -2.61 3.91 -23.30
N MET A 213 -3.62 3.11 -22.96
CA MET A 213 -5.04 3.42 -23.27
C MET A 213 -5.51 4.66 -22.51
N LEU A 214 -5.19 4.76 -21.23
CA LEU A 214 -5.59 5.90 -20.40
C LEU A 214 -4.75 7.16 -20.66
N GLY A 215 -3.48 6.98 -20.99
CA GLY A 215 -2.54 8.08 -21.13
C GLY A 215 -2.30 8.81 -19.80
N ARG A 216 -1.55 9.89 -19.86
CA ARG A 216 -1.20 10.69 -18.67
C ARG A 216 -2.43 11.28 -17.96
N GLU A 217 -3.36 11.79 -18.73
CA GLU A 217 -4.58 12.43 -18.20
C GLU A 217 -5.51 11.37 -17.57
N GLY A 218 -5.80 10.28 -18.29
CA GLY A 218 -6.67 9.22 -17.79
C GLY A 218 -6.13 8.56 -16.52
N MET A 219 -4.82 8.32 -16.44
CA MET A 219 -4.18 7.82 -15.22
C MET A 219 -4.35 8.78 -14.02
N GLY A 220 -4.29 10.08 -14.23
CA GLY A 220 -4.59 11.08 -13.19
C GLY A 220 -6.04 11.06 -12.74
N ARG A 221 -6.98 10.85 -13.68
CA ARG A 221 -8.42 10.76 -13.42
C ARG A 221 -8.82 9.50 -12.62
N VAL A 222 -8.05 8.42 -12.70
CA VAL A 222 -8.26 7.25 -11.82
C VAL A 222 -8.29 7.70 -10.36
N GLY A 223 -7.32 8.50 -9.92
CA GLY A 223 -7.27 9.01 -8.55
C GLY A 223 -8.43 9.94 -8.19
N ASP A 224 -8.88 10.77 -9.15
CA ASP A 224 -10.01 11.66 -8.95
C ASP A 224 -11.30 10.87 -8.72
N PHE A 225 -11.61 9.91 -9.59
CA PHE A 225 -12.84 9.11 -9.48
C PHE A 225 -12.82 8.14 -8.30
N ALA A 226 -11.68 7.48 -8.02
CA ALA A 226 -11.56 6.63 -6.85
C ALA A 226 -11.87 7.40 -5.56
N THR A 227 -11.30 8.59 -5.41
CA THR A 227 -11.54 9.45 -4.25
C THR A 227 -12.97 10.01 -4.21
N LEU A 228 -13.52 10.42 -5.35
CA LEU A 228 -14.89 10.89 -5.46
C LEU A 228 -15.89 9.81 -5.03
N ASN A 229 -15.76 8.61 -5.59
CA ASN A 229 -16.66 7.49 -5.31
C ASN A 229 -16.61 7.07 -3.83
N ALA A 230 -15.41 7.00 -3.24
CA ALA A 230 -15.25 6.68 -1.82
C ALA A 230 -15.94 7.73 -0.92
N ASN A 231 -15.72 9.01 -1.17
CA ASN A 231 -16.36 10.08 -0.38
C ASN A 231 -17.87 10.15 -0.61
N TYR A 232 -18.36 9.86 -1.82
CA TYR A 232 -19.78 9.77 -2.09
C TYR A 232 -20.44 8.67 -1.28
N LEU A 233 -19.90 7.45 -1.31
CA LEU A 233 -20.42 6.34 -0.50
C LEU A 233 -20.34 6.65 0.99
N LEU A 234 -19.21 7.12 1.48
CA LEU A 234 -19.03 7.46 2.90
C LEU A 234 -20.10 8.44 3.37
N ALA A 235 -20.32 9.53 2.60
CA ALA A 235 -21.33 10.53 2.94
C ALA A 235 -22.76 9.95 2.96
N LYS A 236 -23.10 9.09 2.00
CA LYS A 236 -24.43 8.47 1.91
C LYS A 236 -24.67 7.43 2.99
N LEU A 237 -23.67 6.60 3.29
CA LEU A 237 -23.77 5.60 4.35
C LEU A 237 -23.86 6.24 5.74
N THR A 238 -23.12 7.32 5.99
CA THR A 238 -23.25 8.07 7.25
C THR A 238 -24.61 8.75 7.38
N GLN A 239 -25.18 9.29 6.31
CA GLN A 239 -26.55 9.81 6.29
C GLN A 239 -27.59 8.71 6.58
N ALA A 240 -27.31 7.47 6.18
CA ALA A 240 -28.16 6.31 6.43
C ALA A 240 -27.99 5.72 7.86
N GLY A 241 -27.08 6.25 8.68
CA GLY A 241 -26.90 5.85 10.08
C GLY A 241 -25.74 4.91 10.36
N TYR A 242 -24.89 4.63 9.36
CA TYR A 242 -23.62 3.95 9.61
C TYR A 242 -22.58 4.90 10.19
N GLU A 243 -21.71 4.39 11.06
CA GLU A 243 -20.70 5.19 11.72
C GLU A 243 -19.37 5.10 10.93
N ALA A 244 -18.82 6.27 10.53
CA ALA A 244 -17.50 6.35 9.99
C ALA A 244 -16.44 6.15 11.10
N ALA A 245 -15.40 5.33 10.86
CA ALA A 245 -14.33 5.16 11.84
C ALA A 245 -13.53 6.46 12.06
N TYR A 246 -13.38 7.25 11.02
CA TYR A 246 -12.61 8.52 11.04
C TYR A 246 -13.48 9.68 10.54
N PRO A 247 -14.50 10.12 11.31
CA PRO A 247 -15.52 11.08 10.85
C PRO A 247 -14.97 12.48 10.58
N GLN A 248 -13.80 12.82 11.13
CA GLN A 248 -13.12 14.11 10.92
C GLN A 248 -12.21 14.12 9.69
N ARG A 249 -12.11 12.99 8.97
CA ARG A 249 -11.23 12.83 7.81
C ARG A 249 -12.03 12.56 6.55
N ARG A 250 -11.56 13.10 5.44
CA ARG A 250 -12.03 12.67 4.12
C ARG A 250 -11.40 11.34 3.77
N ALA A 251 -12.18 10.49 3.11
CA ALA A 251 -11.67 9.25 2.54
C ALA A 251 -10.64 9.54 1.43
N SER A 252 -9.67 8.66 1.30
CA SER A 252 -8.86 8.57 0.10
C SER A 252 -9.62 7.78 -0.99
N HIS A 253 -9.13 6.63 -1.42
CA HIS A 253 -9.84 5.72 -2.34
C HIS A 253 -10.69 4.68 -1.62
N GLU A 254 -10.54 4.55 -0.33
CA GLU A 254 -11.23 3.63 0.56
C GLU A 254 -11.56 4.31 1.88
N PHE A 255 -12.47 3.71 2.63
CA PHE A 255 -12.87 4.20 3.95
C PHE A 255 -13.39 3.05 4.82
N ILE A 256 -13.46 3.29 6.12
CA ILE A 256 -13.94 2.33 7.09
C ILE A 256 -15.24 2.81 7.72
N ILE A 257 -16.26 1.95 7.72
CA ILE A 257 -17.43 2.07 8.58
C ILE A 257 -17.38 0.99 9.66
N THR A 258 -18.02 1.25 10.81
CA THR A 258 -18.16 0.28 11.89
C THR A 258 -19.61 -0.07 12.15
N ALA A 259 -19.88 -1.35 12.33
CA ALA A 259 -21.16 -1.88 12.77
C ALA A 259 -21.20 -2.14 14.29
N LYS A 260 -20.29 -1.53 15.07
CA LYS A 260 -20.16 -1.74 16.52
C LYS A 260 -21.48 -1.46 17.27
N ARG A 261 -22.21 -0.43 16.85
CA ARG A 261 -23.52 -0.11 17.43
C ARG A 261 -24.54 -1.20 17.11
N GLN A 262 -24.66 -1.61 15.85
CA GLN A 262 -25.58 -2.67 15.41
C GLN A 262 -25.26 -4.00 16.10
N ALA A 263 -24.00 -4.34 16.22
CA ALA A 263 -23.57 -5.56 16.92
C ALA A 263 -23.98 -5.54 18.40
N LYS A 264 -23.81 -4.39 19.07
CA LYS A 264 -24.14 -4.24 20.49
C LYS A 264 -25.66 -4.20 20.75
N GLU A 265 -26.43 -3.48 19.94
CA GLU A 265 -27.84 -3.19 20.18
C GLU A 265 -28.78 -4.21 19.53
N GLN A 266 -28.37 -4.81 18.40
CA GLN A 266 -29.23 -5.65 17.57
C GLN A 266 -28.66 -7.06 17.36
N GLY A 267 -27.40 -7.31 17.76
CA GLY A 267 -26.71 -8.57 17.52
C GLY A 267 -26.28 -8.77 16.05
N VAL A 268 -26.28 -7.70 15.23
CA VAL A 268 -25.90 -7.74 13.81
C VAL A 268 -24.44 -7.35 13.66
N THR A 269 -23.61 -8.31 13.33
CA THR A 269 -22.14 -8.14 13.17
C THR A 269 -21.76 -7.63 11.78
N ALA A 270 -20.52 -7.14 11.63
CA ALA A 270 -19.96 -6.80 10.31
C ALA A 270 -19.97 -8.01 9.36
N MET A 271 -19.77 -9.23 9.88
CA MET A 271 -19.83 -10.45 9.09
C MET A 271 -21.24 -10.74 8.58
N ASP A 272 -22.27 -10.47 9.38
CA ASP A 272 -23.67 -10.65 8.95
C ASP A 272 -24.01 -9.68 7.83
N ILE A 273 -23.59 -8.42 7.94
CA ILE A 273 -23.74 -7.42 6.88
C ILE A 273 -23.00 -7.87 5.61
N ALA A 274 -21.77 -8.33 5.73
CA ALA A 274 -20.97 -8.81 4.61
C ALA A 274 -21.64 -9.99 3.88
N LYS A 275 -22.13 -10.98 4.63
CA LYS A 275 -22.87 -12.12 4.06
C LYS A 275 -24.18 -11.67 3.40
N ARG A 276 -24.90 -10.74 4.04
CA ARG A 276 -26.15 -10.25 3.47
C ARG A 276 -25.95 -9.45 2.18
N LEU A 277 -24.83 -8.73 2.05
CA LEU A 277 -24.46 -8.07 0.79
C LEU A 277 -24.33 -9.05 -0.37
N LEU A 278 -23.84 -10.28 -0.13
CA LEU A 278 -23.77 -11.31 -1.18
C LEU A 278 -25.15 -11.67 -1.70
N ASP A 279 -26.21 -11.71 -0.85
CA ASP A 279 -27.58 -11.97 -1.25
C ASP A 279 -28.14 -10.84 -2.13
N PHE A 280 -27.62 -9.62 -1.97
CA PHE A 280 -27.96 -8.48 -2.84
C PHE A 280 -27.11 -8.42 -4.12
N GLY A 281 -26.22 -9.40 -4.33
CA GLY A 281 -25.36 -9.49 -5.52
C GLY A 281 -24.12 -8.59 -5.46
N PHE A 282 -23.73 -8.08 -4.28
CA PHE A 282 -22.53 -7.29 -4.09
C PHE A 282 -21.39 -8.14 -3.54
N HIS A 283 -20.17 -7.87 -3.99
CA HIS A 283 -18.98 -8.39 -3.35
C HIS A 283 -18.88 -7.80 -1.93
N ALA A 284 -18.67 -8.67 -0.95
CA ALA A 284 -18.53 -8.22 0.44
C ALA A 284 -17.25 -7.39 0.60
N PRO A 285 -17.31 -6.26 1.30
CA PRO A 285 -16.11 -5.51 1.68
C PRO A 285 -15.20 -6.34 2.58
N THR A 286 -13.94 -5.94 2.71
CA THR A 286 -13.02 -6.53 3.69
C THR A 286 -13.57 -6.31 5.10
N THR A 287 -13.80 -7.41 5.81
CA THR A 287 -14.34 -7.42 7.17
C THR A 287 -13.25 -7.64 8.20
N TYR A 288 -13.39 -7.00 9.39
CA TYR A 288 -12.46 -7.13 10.52
C TYR A 288 -11.01 -6.72 10.21
N PHE A 289 -10.83 -5.89 9.22
CA PHE A 289 -9.55 -5.27 8.90
C PHE A 289 -9.76 -3.78 8.57
N PRO A 290 -8.92 -2.88 9.11
CA PRO A 290 -7.84 -3.10 10.08
C PRO A 290 -8.37 -3.47 11.47
N LEU A 291 -7.57 -4.23 12.25
CA LEU A 291 -7.96 -4.72 13.58
C LEU A 291 -8.20 -3.60 14.61
N LEU A 292 -7.75 -2.40 14.34
CA LEU A 292 -7.93 -1.20 15.16
C LEU A 292 -9.40 -0.79 15.30
N VAL A 293 -10.24 -1.15 14.33
CA VAL A 293 -11.65 -0.74 14.32
C VAL A 293 -12.54 -1.96 14.52
N PRO A 294 -13.24 -2.07 15.67
CA PRO A 294 -14.15 -3.18 15.91
C PRO A 294 -15.31 -3.20 14.91
N GLU A 295 -15.75 -4.40 14.53
CA GLU A 295 -16.89 -4.62 13.63
C GLU A 295 -16.80 -3.75 12.36
N CYS A 296 -15.59 -3.71 11.75
CA CYS A 296 -15.34 -2.84 10.62
C CYS A 296 -15.62 -3.51 9.27
N LEU A 297 -16.00 -2.66 8.33
CA LEU A 297 -16.07 -2.91 6.91
C LEU A 297 -15.17 -1.88 6.21
N LEU A 298 -14.10 -2.35 5.56
CA LEU A 298 -13.24 -1.52 4.72
C LEU A 298 -13.77 -1.55 3.29
N ILE A 299 -14.24 -0.40 2.82
CA ILE A 299 -14.95 -0.26 1.54
C ILE A 299 -14.11 0.52 0.56
N GLU A 300 -13.78 -0.11 -0.57
CA GLU A 300 -13.13 0.50 -1.73
C GLU A 300 -14.07 0.36 -2.95
N PRO A 301 -14.77 1.44 -3.37
CA PRO A 301 -15.69 1.35 -4.52
C PRO A 301 -14.97 1.34 -5.87
N THR A 302 -13.71 1.68 -5.92
CA THR A 302 -12.89 1.90 -7.10
C THR A 302 -13.36 3.04 -8.02
N GLU A 303 -12.55 3.38 -9.00
CA GLU A 303 -12.86 4.41 -10.01
C GLU A 303 -13.80 3.93 -11.11
N THR A 304 -14.00 2.61 -11.22
CA THR A 304 -14.77 1.99 -12.29
C THR A 304 -16.26 1.91 -12.02
N GLU A 305 -16.67 2.11 -10.76
CA GLU A 305 -18.08 2.03 -10.39
C GLU A 305 -18.87 3.25 -10.88
N SER A 306 -20.01 2.98 -11.52
CA SER A 306 -20.93 4.03 -11.93
C SER A 306 -21.74 4.57 -10.74
N LYS A 307 -22.31 5.76 -10.88
CA LYS A 307 -23.19 6.31 -9.84
C LYS A 307 -24.36 5.40 -9.53
N GLU A 308 -24.95 4.76 -10.54
CA GLU A 308 -26.05 3.80 -10.39
C GLU A 308 -25.62 2.58 -9.57
N ALA A 309 -24.43 2.05 -9.79
CA ALA A 309 -23.89 0.95 -8.98
C ALA A 309 -23.65 1.36 -7.53
N LEU A 310 -23.11 2.57 -7.31
CA LEU A 310 -22.95 3.13 -5.95
C LEU A 310 -24.28 3.33 -5.24
N ASP A 311 -25.30 3.87 -5.93
CA ASP A 311 -26.64 4.06 -5.38
C ASP A 311 -27.33 2.72 -5.05
N ALA A 312 -27.11 1.69 -5.90
CA ALA A 312 -27.61 0.34 -5.64
C ALA A 312 -26.96 -0.28 -4.39
N PHE A 313 -25.64 -0.09 -4.22
CA PHE A 313 -24.92 -0.52 -3.01
C PHE A 313 -25.46 0.18 -1.75
N ILE A 314 -25.66 1.51 -1.80
CA ILE A 314 -26.27 2.28 -0.69
C ILE A 314 -27.65 1.72 -0.36
N SER A 315 -28.48 1.46 -1.39
CA SER A 315 -29.82 0.92 -1.21
C SER A 315 -29.81 -0.48 -0.57
N ALA A 316 -28.83 -1.31 -0.91
CA ALA A 316 -28.64 -2.61 -0.26
C ALA A 316 -28.27 -2.44 1.22
N MET A 317 -27.29 -1.59 1.51
CA MET A 317 -26.86 -1.31 2.90
C MET A 317 -27.99 -0.73 3.77
N VAL A 318 -28.86 0.10 3.21
CA VAL A 318 -30.03 0.65 3.95
C VAL A 318 -31.06 -0.44 4.27
N LYS A 319 -31.18 -1.47 3.41
CA LYS A 319 -32.13 -2.58 3.61
C LYS A 319 -31.61 -3.65 4.58
N ILE A 320 -30.33 -3.74 4.73
CA ILE A 320 -29.68 -4.64 5.68
C ILE A 320 -29.80 -4.10 7.09
#